data_129d6178ef5ec6115dc91ea7a22704f7
#
_entry.id   129d6178ef5ec6115dc91ea7a22704f7
#
_cell.length_a   1.000
_cell.length_b   1.000
_cell.length_c   1.000
_cell.angle_alpha   90.00
_cell.angle_beta   90.00
_cell.angle_gamma   90.00
#
_symmetry.space_group_name_H-M   'P 1'
#
loop_
_entity.id
_entity.type
_entity.pdbx_description
1 polymer ?
#
loop_
_entity_poly.entity_id
_entity_poly.type
_entity_poly.pdbx_seq_one_letter_code
_entity_poly.pdbx_strand_id
1 'polypeptide(L)'
;IAHEIGMDFEIDFANGISEKTPNLCHLAPAGSTYMEDLNEAGGVYAVMKELDKLGLIHKDCMTVTGKTVGENIEHAANLNPEVIRPVENPYSKTGGLAVLKGNLAPDGSVVKRSAVVDEMLVHEGPARVFECEEDAIAAIKGGKIVAGDVVVIRYEGPKGGPGMREML
;
A
#
# COMPACT_ATOMS: atom_id res chain seq x y z
N ILE A 1 13.14 7.13 -8.25
CA ILE A 1 14.08 8.08 -7.58
C ILE A 1 15.29 7.28 -7.08
N ALA A 2 15.13 6.25 -6.23
CA ALA A 2 16.24 5.48 -5.68
C ALA A 2 17.19 4.97 -6.76
N HIS A 3 16.65 4.37 -7.82
CA HIS A 3 17.41 3.89 -8.98
C HIS A 3 18.22 5.03 -9.66
N GLU A 4 17.60 6.20 -9.86
CA GLU A 4 18.24 7.33 -10.53
C GLU A 4 19.44 7.93 -9.75
N ILE A 5 19.44 7.80 -8.45
CA ILE A 5 20.56 8.25 -7.59
C ILE A 5 21.54 7.12 -7.26
N GLY A 6 21.42 5.97 -7.92
CA GLY A 6 22.32 4.83 -7.76
C GLY A 6 22.20 4.11 -6.42
N MET A 7 21.04 4.24 -5.73
CA MET A 7 20.77 3.45 -4.54
C MET A 7 20.43 2.02 -4.93
N ASP A 8 21.07 1.08 -4.28
CA ASP A 8 20.69 -0.33 -4.30
C ASP A 8 19.44 -0.50 -3.43
N PHE A 9 18.27 -0.53 -4.08
CA PHE A 9 16.98 -0.62 -3.42
C PHE A 9 16.23 -1.83 -3.97
N GLU A 10 16.41 -2.95 -3.30
CA GLU A 10 15.69 -4.17 -3.63
C GLU A 10 14.25 -4.13 -3.07
N ILE A 11 13.34 -4.81 -3.77
CA ILE A 11 11.91 -4.86 -3.40
C ILE A 11 11.72 -5.43 -1.99
N ASP A 12 12.57 -6.36 -1.55
CA ASP A 12 12.52 -6.98 -0.22
C ASP A 12 12.72 -5.96 0.92
N PHE A 13 13.42 -4.85 0.64
CA PHE A 13 13.58 -3.78 1.63
C PHE A 13 12.23 -3.20 2.07
N ALA A 14 11.25 -3.19 1.17
CA ALA A 14 9.89 -2.72 1.47
C ALA A 14 9.19 -3.58 2.54
N ASN A 15 9.43 -4.90 2.58
CA ASN A 15 8.91 -5.77 3.64
C ASN A 15 9.43 -5.37 5.01
N GLY A 16 10.74 -5.13 5.13
CA GLY A 16 11.36 -4.74 6.39
C GLY A 16 10.84 -3.41 6.95
N ILE A 17 10.48 -2.47 6.06
CA ILE A 17 9.82 -1.21 6.47
C ILE A 17 8.37 -1.49 6.85
N SER A 18 7.63 -2.22 6.01
CA SER A 18 6.21 -2.51 6.23
C SER A 18 5.98 -3.28 7.53
N GLU A 19 6.81 -4.25 7.87
CA GLU A 19 6.70 -5.02 9.12
C GLU A 19 6.81 -4.16 10.38
N LYS A 20 7.54 -3.05 10.31
CA LYS A 20 7.81 -2.16 11.45
C LYS A 20 6.88 -0.95 11.48
N THR A 21 6.15 -0.68 10.41
CA THR A 21 5.32 0.52 10.27
C THR A 21 3.85 0.16 10.42
N PRO A 22 3.17 0.56 11.51
CA PRO A 22 1.77 0.23 11.70
C PRO A 22 0.87 0.94 10.69
N ASN A 23 -0.27 0.33 10.39
CA ASN A 23 -1.32 0.94 9.57
C ASN A 23 -2.25 1.77 10.48
N LEU A 24 -2.18 3.09 10.34
CA LEU A 24 -2.90 4.03 11.21
C LEU A 24 -4.16 4.61 10.55
N CYS A 25 -4.32 4.49 9.23
CA CYS A 25 -5.43 5.09 8.50
C CYS A 25 -6.05 4.07 7.54
N HIS A 26 -7.38 4.10 7.42
CA HIS A 26 -8.13 3.21 6.52
C HIS A 26 -8.99 4.05 5.58
N LEU A 27 -8.34 4.58 4.53
CA LEU A 27 -8.94 5.54 3.61
C LEU A 27 -9.63 4.84 2.44
N ALA A 28 -10.62 5.50 1.86
CA ALA A 28 -11.29 5.06 0.64
C ALA A 28 -10.27 4.87 -0.51
N PRO A 29 -10.45 3.84 -1.37
CA PRO A 29 -11.62 2.95 -1.47
C PRO A 29 -11.59 1.74 -0.51
N ALA A 30 -10.47 1.49 0.19
CA ALA A 30 -10.34 0.32 1.08
C ALA A 30 -11.07 0.51 2.42
N GLY A 31 -11.31 1.76 2.83
CA GLY A 31 -12.05 2.13 4.04
C GLY A 31 -13.14 3.15 3.74
N SER A 32 -13.81 3.61 4.79
CA SER A 32 -14.92 4.56 4.71
C SER A 32 -14.52 6.03 4.91
N THR A 33 -13.25 6.29 5.23
CA THR A 33 -12.71 7.62 5.51
C THR A 33 -12.11 8.22 4.25
N TYR A 34 -12.30 9.51 4.01
CA TYR A 34 -11.77 10.23 2.85
C TYR A 34 -10.55 11.09 3.20
N MET A 35 -9.89 11.63 2.18
CA MET A 35 -8.73 12.51 2.38
C MET A 35 -9.08 13.82 3.07
N GLU A 36 -10.31 14.29 2.94
CA GLU A 36 -10.85 15.44 3.65
C GLU A 36 -10.89 15.18 5.16
N ASP A 37 -11.41 14.03 5.56
CA ASP A 37 -11.44 13.60 6.97
C ASP A 37 -10.03 13.48 7.53
N LEU A 38 -9.08 12.93 6.74
CA LEU A 38 -7.68 12.87 7.13
C LEU A 38 -7.09 14.25 7.36
N ASN A 39 -7.38 15.20 6.46
CA ASN A 39 -6.90 16.58 6.59
C ASN A 39 -7.44 17.25 7.86
N GLU A 40 -8.73 17.09 8.14
CA GLU A 40 -9.38 17.61 9.35
C GLU A 40 -8.85 16.96 10.63
N ALA A 41 -8.46 15.70 10.56
CA ALA A 41 -7.84 14.96 11.67
C ALA A 41 -6.39 15.39 11.98
N GLY A 42 -5.81 16.29 11.18
CA GLY A 42 -4.45 16.79 11.33
C GLY A 42 -3.51 16.45 10.18
N GLY A 43 -4.03 15.74 9.17
CA GLY A 43 -3.35 15.46 7.90
C GLY A 43 -2.14 14.53 8.04
N VAL A 44 -1.33 14.51 6.98
CA VAL A 44 -0.14 13.67 6.90
C VAL A 44 0.85 13.97 8.02
N TYR A 45 0.98 15.21 8.45
CA TYR A 45 1.87 15.58 9.54
C TYR A 45 1.46 14.98 10.88
N ALA A 46 0.15 14.83 11.13
CA ALA A 46 -0.33 14.14 12.32
C ALA A 46 -0.01 12.64 12.27
N VAL A 47 -0.14 12.00 11.11
CA VAL A 47 0.28 10.60 10.91
C VAL A 47 1.79 10.45 11.16
N MET A 48 2.61 11.33 10.59
CA MET A 48 4.06 11.33 10.80
C MET A 48 4.39 11.54 12.29
N LYS A 49 3.67 12.42 12.99
CA LYS A 49 3.84 12.64 14.42
C LYS A 49 3.51 11.40 15.27
N GLU A 50 2.48 10.65 14.88
CA GLU A 50 2.18 9.36 15.51
C GLU A 50 3.32 8.36 15.30
N LEU A 51 3.84 8.23 14.06
CA LEU A 51 4.94 7.33 13.74
C LEU A 51 6.27 7.74 14.42
N ASP A 52 6.48 9.04 14.68
CA ASP A 52 7.63 9.55 15.41
C ASP A 52 7.73 9.00 16.84
N LYS A 53 6.60 8.68 17.48
CA LYS A 53 6.57 8.02 18.80
C LYS A 53 7.29 6.66 18.81
N LEU A 54 7.34 6.01 17.67
CA LEU A 54 8.03 4.72 17.45
C LEU A 54 9.46 4.88 16.91
N GLY A 55 9.92 6.13 16.71
CA GLY A 55 11.24 6.40 16.13
C GLY A 55 11.36 6.03 14.64
N LEU A 56 10.25 6.00 13.90
CA LEU A 56 10.21 5.60 12.50
C LEU A 56 10.41 6.76 11.51
N ILE A 57 10.61 7.97 12.01
CA ILE A 57 10.76 9.18 11.21
C ILE A 57 12.19 9.73 11.30
N HIS A 58 12.80 9.96 10.16
CA HIS A 58 14.10 10.64 10.05
C HIS A 58 13.91 12.16 10.18
N LYS A 59 13.91 12.66 11.41
CA LYS A 59 13.55 14.05 11.74
C LYS A 59 14.56 15.09 11.28
N ASP A 60 15.79 14.70 11.07
CA ASP A 60 16.91 15.56 10.66
C ASP A 60 16.96 15.82 9.15
N CYS A 61 16.16 15.07 8.36
CA CYS A 61 16.10 15.27 6.92
C CYS A 61 15.51 16.62 6.55
N MET A 62 16.21 17.35 5.68
CA MET A 62 15.76 18.64 5.14
C MET A 62 14.60 18.44 4.16
N THR A 63 13.61 19.32 4.19
CA THR A 63 12.44 19.28 3.30
C THR A 63 12.40 20.50 2.37
N VAL A 64 11.46 20.46 1.39
CA VAL A 64 11.22 21.56 0.45
C VAL A 64 10.71 22.85 1.13
N THR A 65 10.28 22.77 2.39
CA THR A 65 9.86 23.95 3.17
C THR A 65 11.05 24.77 3.70
N GLY A 66 12.29 24.28 3.52
CA GLY A 66 13.48 24.87 4.12
C GLY A 66 13.64 24.55 5.60
N LYS A 67 12.80 23.68 6.14
CA LYS A 67 12.86 23.16 7.51
C LYS A 67 13.08 21.65 7.49
N THR A 68 13.54 21.09 8.59
CA THR A 68 13.62 19.64 8.76
C THR A 68 12.25 19.01 8.90
N VAL A 69 12.16 17.69 8.72
CA VAL A 69 10.94 16.91 8.98
C VAL A 69 10.49 17.12 10.42
N GLY A 70 11.41 17.08 11.38
CA GLY A 70 11.11 17.28 12.80
C GLY A 70 10.45 18.62 13.09
N GLU A 71 11.00 19.72 12.53
CA GLU A 71 10.43 21.07 12.66
C GLU A 71 9.03 21.17 12.03
N ASN A 72 8.80 20.51 10.88
CA ASN A 72 7.51 20.54 10.22
C ASN A 72 6.41 19.79 11.01
N ILE A 73 6.76 18.72 11.73
CA ILE A 73 5.79 17.94 12.50
C ILE A 73 5.75 18.34 13.99
N GLU A 74 6.55 19.31 14.43
CA GLU A 74 6.67 19.66 15.84
C GLU A 74 5.31 19.95 16.51
N HIS A 75 4.50 20.76 15.84
CA HIS A 75 3.19 21.19 16.32
C HIS A 75 2.02 20.39 15.74
N ALA A 76 2.31 19.34 14.97
CA ALA A 76 1.25 18.48 14.45
C ALA A 76 0.59 17.67 15.58
N ALA A 77 -0.72 17.54 15.51
CA ALA A 77 -1.51 16.82 16.48
C ALA A 77 -2.55 15.93 15.78
N ASN A 78 -2.79 14.76 16.33
CA ASN A 78 -3.90 13.91 15.93
C ASN A 78 -5.18 14.45 16.60
N LEU A 79 -6.06 15.05 15.81
CA LEU A 79 -7.29 15.68 16.26
C LEU A 79 -8.48 14.73 16.22
N ASN A 80 -8.36 13.59 15.53
CA ASN A 80 -9.42 12.59 15.45
C ASN A 80 -8.84 11.16 15.42
N PRO A 81 -8.80 10.47 16.58
CA PRO A 81 -8.27 9.10 16.68
C PRO A 81 -9.12 8.02 15.96
N GLU A 82 -10.31 8.34 15.50
CA GLU A 82 -11.11 7.43 14.68
C GLU A 82 -10.64 7.43 13.22
N VAL A 83 -10.05 8.53 12.77
CA VAL A 83 -9.50 8.70 11.42
C VAL A 83 -8.03 8.31 11.37
N ILE A 84 -7.23 8.86 12.29
CA ILE A 84 -5.81 8.53 12.47
C ILE A 84 -5.69 7.73 13.77
N ARG A 85 -5.59 6.42 13.68
CA ARG A 85 -5.42 5.59 14.86
C ARG A 85 -4.09 5.87 15.55
N PRO A 86 -4.07 5.95 16.89
CA PRO A 86 -2.80 6.05 17.61
C PRO A 86 -1.97 4.78 17.46
N VAL A 87 -0.65 4.91 17.59
CA VAL A 87 0.28 3.77 17.44
C VAL A 87 0.05 2.65 18.45
N GLU A 88 -0.60 2.96 19.57
CA GLU A 88 -0.99 1.98 20.60
C GLU A 88 -2.20 1.13 20.19
N ASN A 89 -3.02 1.62 19.24
CA ASN A 89 -4.23 0.93 18.75
C ASN A 89 -4.39 1.07 17.23
N PRO A 90 -3.44 0.59 16.41
CA PRO A 90 -3.47 0.70 14.96
C PRO A 90 -4.54 -0.25 14.35
N TYR A 91 -4.91 -0.03 13.09
CA TYR A 91 -5.70 -0.99 12.31
C TYR A 91 -4.94 -2.31 12.11
N SER A 92 -3.61 -2.22 11.90
CA SER A 92 -2.70 -3.35 11.85
C SER A 92 -1.36 -2.94 12.43
N LYS A 93 -0.69 -3.86 13.11
CA LYS A 93 0.68 -3.66 13.64
C LYS A 93 1.73 -3.57 12.53
N THR A 94 1.39 -4.04 11.33
CA THR A 94 2.24 -4.03 10.14
C THR A 94 1.64 -3.13 9.08
N GLY A 95 2.44 -2.70 8.12
CA GLY A 95 2.04 -1.84 7.01
C GLY A 95 1.08 -2.51 6.03
N GLY A 96 0.55 -1.70 5.13
CA GLY A 96 -0.45 -2.11 4.15
C GLY A 96 0.11 -2.79 2.90
N LEU A 97 1.42 -2.92 2.76
CA LEU A 97 2.08 -3.57 1.63
C LEU A 97 2.82 -4.83 2.08
N ALA A 98 2.81 -5.85 1.24
CA ALA A 98 3.68 -7.02 1.39
C ALA A 98 4.29 -7.40 0.04
N VAL A 99 5.55 -7.82 0.08
CA VAL A 99 6.25 -8.41 -1.07
C VAL A 99 6.16 -9.92 -0.95
N LEU A 100 5.67 -10.55 -2.00
CA LEU A 100 5.52 -12.00 -2.09
C LEU A 100 6.48 -12.56 -3.12
N LYS A 101 7.00 -13.76 -2.87
CA LYS A 101 7.84 -14.50 -3.81
C LYS A 101 7.26 -15.89 -4.05
N GLY A 102 7.41 -16.40 -5.26
CA GLY A 102 6.96 -17.73 -5.64
C GLY A 102 7.37 -18.06 -7.07
N ASN A 103 6.97 -19.21 -7.55
CA ASN A 103 7.31 -19.68 -8.89
C ASN A 103 6.70 -18.82 -10.03
N LEU A 104 5.61 -18.09 -9.75
CA LEU A 104 5.05 -17.12 -10.71
C LEU A 104 5.81 -15.78 -10.72
N ALA A 105 6.37 -15.40 -9.59
CA ALA A 105 7.10 -14.14 -9.43
C ALA A 105 8.36 -14.37 -8.56
N PRO A 106 9.39 -15.03 -9.09
CA PRO A 106 10.59 -15.37 -8.32
C PRO A 106 11.34 -14.11 -7.85
N ASP A 107 11.31 -13.05 -8.63
CA ASP A 107 11.93 -11.76 -8.28
C ASP A 107 11.06 -10.88 -7.39
N GLY A 108 9.86 -11.34 -7.08
CA GLY A 108 8.93 -10.66 -6.18
C GLY A 108 7.70 -10.07 -6.87
N SER A 109 6.66 -9.92 -6.10
CA SER A 109 5.41 -9.23 -6.44
C SER A 109 4.92 -8.42 -5.24
N VAL A 110 4.08 -7.43 -5.46
CA VAL A 110 3.56 -6.57 -4.39
C VAL A 110 2.07 -6.76 -4.25
N VAL A 111 1.62 -6.94 -3.02
CA VAL A 111 0.21 -6.96 -2.67
C VAL A 111 -0.13 -5.84 -1.69
N LYS A 112 -1.28 -5.20 -1.90
CA LYS A 112 -1.87 -4.30 -0.91
C LYS A 112 -2.52 -5.14 0.18
N ARG A 113 -1.72 -5.58 1.17
CA ARG A 113 -2.14 -6.47 2.26
C ARG A 113 -3.33 -5.90 3.03
N SER A 114 -3.39 -4.58 3.20
CA SER A 114 -4.49 -3.90 3.89
C SER A 114 -5.86 -4.00 3.20
N ALA A 115 -5.90 -4.42 1.94
CA ALA A 115 -7.13 -4.63 1.18
C ALA A 115 -7.47 -6.11 0.99
N VAL A 116 -6.68 -7.03 1.54
CA VAL A 116 -6.93 -8.47 1.48
C VAL A 116 -7.66 -8.91 2.74
N VAL A 117 -8.85 -9.49 2.58
CA VAL A 117 -9.59 -10.10 3.71
C VAL A 117 -8.89 -11.36 4.21
N ASP A 118 -9.04 -11.68 5.48
CA ASP A 118 -8.24 -12.74 6.11
C ASP A 118 -8.47 -14.12 5.47
N GLU A 119 -9.68 -14.39 4.99
CA GLU A 119 -10.03 -15.64 4.31
C GLU A 119 -9.27 -15.82 2.98
N MET A 120 -8.79 -14.73 2.37
CA MET A 120 -8.05 -14.73 1.11
C MET A 120 -6.52 -14.70 1.29
N LEU A 121 -6.02 -14.79 2.51
CA LEU A 121 -4.57 -14.90 2.75
C LEU A 121 -3.99 -16.22 2.26
N VAL A 122 -4.81 -17.26 2.23
CA VAL A 122 -4.51 -18.57 1.64
C VAL A 122 -5.66 -18.93 0.73
N HIS A 123 -5.39 -19.05 -0.56
CA HIS A 123 -6.40 -19.42 -1.54
C HIS A 123 -5.82 -20.33 -2.61
N GLU A 124 -6.58 -21.34 -3.00
CA GLU A 124 -6.27 -22.25 -4.10
C GLU A 124 -7.50 -22.36 -5.00
N GLY A 125 -7.30 -22.25 -6.31
CA GLY A 125 -8.39 -22.34 -7.25
C GLY A 125 -7.94 -22.44 -8.71
N PRO A 126 -8.87 -22.72 -9.64
CA PRO A 126 -8.58 -22.80 -11.07
C PRO A 126 -8.05 -21.47 -11.60
N ALA A 127 -6.91 -21.49 -12.29
CA ALA A 127 -6.39 -20.30 -12.94
C ALA A 127 -7.18 -19.97 -14.22
N ARG A 128 -7.64 -18.71 -14.33
CA ARG A 128 -8.22 -18.12 -15.54
C ARG A 128 -7.25 -17.11 -16.10
N VAL A 129 -6.54 -17.50 -17.15
CA VAL A 129 -5.40 -16.73 -17.69
C VAL A 129 -5.86 -15.94 -18.90
N PHE A 130 -5.53 -14.63 -18.92
CA PHE A 130 -5.82 -13.69 -19.99
C PHE A 130 -4.55 -12.99 -20.45
N GLU A 131 -4.50 -12.63 -21.72
CA GLU A 131 -3.34 -11.97 -22.33
C GLU A 131 -3.43 -10.42 -22.22
N CYS A 132 -4.60 -9.88 -21.87
CA CYS A 132 -4.84 -8.46 -21.66
C CYS A 132 -5.99 -8.22 -20.68
N GLU A 133 -6.08 -6.99 -20.17
CA GLU A 133 -7.13 -6.54 -19.26
C GLU A 133 -8.51 -6.62 -19.90
N GLU A 134 -8.65 -6.22 -21.18
CA GLU A 134 -9.91 -6.17 -21.89
C GLU A 134 -10.59 -7.55 -21.97
N ASP A 135 -9.81 -8.61 -22.24
CA ASP A 135 -10.32 -9.98 -22.29
C ASP A 135 -10.78 -10.47 -20.92
N ALA A 136 -10.03 -10.10 -19.86
CA ALA A 136 -10.41 -10.43 -18.48
C ALA A 136 -11.73 -9.74 -18.10
N ILE A 137 -11.88 -8.45 -18.40
CA ILE A 137 -13.13 -7.69 -18.16
C ILE A 137 -14.29 -8.30 -18.93
N ALA A 138 -14.10 -8.67 -20.21
CA ALA A 138 -15.12 -9.31 -21.01
C ALA A 138 -15.55 -10.66 -20.42
N ALA A 139 -14.62 -11.45 -19.90
CA ALA A 139 -14.89 -12.72 -19.24
C ALA A 139 -15.66 -12.54 -17.92
N ILE A 140 -15.31 -11.53 -17.11
CA ILE A 140 -16.01 -11.19 -15.88
C ILE A 140 -17.45 -10.77 -16.17
N LYS A 141 -17.65 -9.82 -17.08
CA LYS A 141 -18.98 -9.35 -17.49
C LYS A 141 -19.81 -10.44 -18.18
N GLY A 142 -19.15 -11.35 -18.88
CA GLY A 142 -19.78 -12.49 -19.54
C GLY A 142 -20.09 -13.67 -18.63
N GLY A 143 -19.84 -13.58 -17.32
CA GLY A 143 -20.12 -14.63 -16.34
C GLY A 143 -19.24 -15.89 -16.49
N LYS A 144 -18.08 -15.78 -17.15
CA LYS A 144 -17.13 -16.89 -17.33
C LYS A 144 -16.22 -17.09 -16.11
N ILE A 145 -16.14 -16.10 -15.23
CA ILE A 145 -15.40 -16.14 -13.97
C ILE A 145 -16.40 -16.46 -12.87
N VAL A 146 -16.08 -17.43 -12.04
CA VAL A 146 -16.91 -17.88 -10.93
C VAL A 146 -16.17 -17.79 -9.61
N ALA A 147 -16.91 -17.83 -8.50
CA ALA A 147 -16.31 -17.81 -7.18
C ALA A 147 -15.29 -18.94 -7.00
N GLY A 148 -14.12 -18.63 -6.50
CA GLY A 148 -12.99 -19.55 -6.33
C GLY A 148 -11.97 -19.52 -7.48
N ASP A 149 -12.28 -18.93 -8.62
CA ASP A 149 -11.31 -18.77 -9.70
C ASP A 149 -10.17 -17.80 -9.30
N VAL A 150 -8.96 -18.05 -9.79
CA VAL A 150 -7.80 -17.14 -9.72
C VAL A 150 -7.60 -16.50 -11.09
N VAL A 151 -7.88 -15.22 -11.20
CA VAL A 151 -7.71 -14.48 -12.46
C VAL A 151 -6.24 -14.04 -12.60
N VAL A 152 -5.64 -14.41 -13.72
CA VAL A 152 -4.25 -14.04 -14.06
C VAL A 152 -4.26 -13.27 -15.38
N ILE A 153 -3.78 -12.03 -15.33
CA ILE A 153 -3.59 -11.20 -16.54
C ILE A 153 -2.10 -11.11 -16.83
N ARG A 154 -1.69 -11.47 -18.05
CA ARG A 154 -0.29 -11.49 -18.47
C ARG A 154 0.00 -10.33 -19.40
N TYR A 155 1.31 -10.02 -19.56
CA TYR A 155 1.86 -9.03 -20.51
C TYR A 155 1.40 -7.58 -20.29
N GLU A 156 0.77 -7.28 -19.17
CA GLU A 156 0.33 -5.93 -18.79
C GLU A 156 1.27 -5.27 -17.77
N GLY A 157 2.48 -5.78 -17.65
CA GLY A 157 3.50 -5.21 -16.78
C GLY A 157 4.07 -3.88 -17.33
N PRO A 158 4.72 -3.08 -16.48
CA PRO A 158 5.21 -1.73 -16.84
C PRO A 158 6.50 -1.74 -17.67
N LYS A 159 7.03 -2.90 -18.07
CA LYS A 159 8.28 -3.00 -18.83
C LYS A 159 8.10 -2.45 -20.25
N GLY A 160 8.66 -1.26 -20.49
CA GLY A 160 8.55 -0.57 -21.77
C GLY A 160 7.21 0.12 -22.01
N GLY A 161 6.37 0.22 -21.00
CA GLY A 161 5.06 0.86 -21.05
C GLY A 161 4.55 1.24 -19.68
N PRO A 162 3.33 1.82 -19.56
CA PRO A 162 2.77 2.30 -18.30
C PRO A 162 2.28 1.18 -17.36
N GLY A 163 2.16 -0.05 -17.86
CA GLY A 163 1.54 -1.15 -17.16
C GLY A 163 0.00 -1.19 -17.32
N MET A 164 -0.64 -2.13 -16.63
CA MET A 164 -2.10 -2.27 -16.62
C MET A 164 -2.76 -1.05 -15.98
N ARG A 165 -3.85 -0.60 -16.57
CA ARG A 165 -4.68 0.47 -16.00
C ARG A 165 -5.42 -0.04 -14.77
N GLU A 166 -5.95 0.87 -13.96
CA GLU A 166 -6.80 0.49 -12.85
C GLU A 166 -8.11 -0.13 -13.36
N MET A 167 -8.38 -1.35 -12.91
CA MET A 167 -9.66 -2.01 -13.17
C MET A 167 -10.71 -1.49 -12.19
N LEU A 168 -11.78 -0.88 -12.72
CA LEU A 168 -12.90 -0.34 -11.97
C LEU A 168 -14.12 -1.28 -12.02
#